data_184cd43cb8716ef3c94fa2e9a13680eb
#
_entry.id   184cd43cb8716ef3c94fa2e9a13680eb
#
_cell.length_a   1.000
_cell.length_b   1.000
_cell.length_c   1.000
_cell.angle_alpha   90.00
_cell.angle_beta   90.00
_cell.angle_gamma   90.00
#
_symmetry.space_group_name_H-M   'P 1'
#
loop_
_entity.id
_entity.type
_entity.pdbx_description
1 polymer ?
#
loop_
_entity_poly.entity_id
_entity_poly.type
_entity_poly.pdbx_seq_one_letter_code
_entity_poly.pdbx_strand_id
1 'polypeptide(L)'
;MRENQGYHITDSIQIGDVEFVAGELAAAPNSYVTWECKNGDDYFWGHYFSDRLAAKRDPLERASQELQHQERMQKRREKKERER
;
A
#
# COMPACT_ATOMS: atom_id res chain seq x y z
N MET A 1 -8.23 2.67 16.58
CA MET A 1 -7.56 1.63 15.74
C MET A 1 -8.36 1.44 14.47
N ARG A 2 -7.68 1.42 13.33
CA ARG A 2 -8.37 1.27 12.03
C ARG A 2 -8.70 -0.19 11.77
N GLU A 3 -9.87 -0.41 11.21
CA GLU A 3 -10.33 -1.75 10.81
C GLU A 3 -10.96 -1.69 9.44
N ASN A 4 -10.86 -2.79 8.70
CA ASN A 4 -11.57 -2.95 7.44
C ASN A 4 -11.91 -4.43 7.25
N GLN A 5 -13.17 -4.74 6.99
CA GLN A 5 -13.68 -6.11 6.80
C GLN A 5 -13.30 -7.05 7.95
N GLY A 6 -13.26 -6.54 9.18
CA GLY A 6 -12.90 -7.31 10.37
C GLY A 6 -11.41 -7.40 10.65
N TYR A 7 -10.56 -6.96 9.71
CA TYR A 7 -9.11 -6.95 9.91
C TYR A 7 -8.68 -5.68 10.62
N HIS A 8 -7.78 -5.83 11.60
CA HIS A 8 -7.16 -4.69 12.27
C HIS A 8 -5.97 -4.23 11.46
N ILE A 9 -5.89 -2.95 11.16
CA ILE A 9 -4.76 -2.39 10.41
C ILE A 9 -3.56 -2.28 11.37
N THR A 10 -2.48 -2.97 11.05
CA THR A 10 -1.28 -3.05 11.88
C THR A 10 -0.11 -2.24 11.36
N ASP A 11 -0.03 -2.04 10.05
CA ASP A 11 1.09 -1.36 9.40
C ASP A 11 0.58 -0.47 8.28
N SER A 12 1.29 0.62 8.03
CA SER A 12 0.91 1.56 6.98
C SER A 12 2.15 2.28 6.45
N ILE A 13 2.20 2.47 5.13
CA ILE A 13 3.27 3.23 4.45
C ILE A 13 2.60 4.24 3.54
N GLN A 14 2.90 5.52 3.72
CA GLN A 14 2.35 6.62 2.92
C GLN A 14 3.35 7.05 1.86
N ILE A 15 2.94 7.02 0.60
CA ILE A 15 3.74 7.52 -0.53
C ILE A 15 2.89 8.57 -1.26
N GLY A 16 3.18 9.84 -1.01
CA GLY A 16 2.36 10.92 -1.58
C GLY A 16 0.91 10.81 -1.10
N ASP A 17 -0.03 10.73 -2.02
CA ASP A 17 -1.47 10.61 -1.72
C ASP A 17 -1.93 9.17 -1.56
N VAL A 18 -1.03 8.21 -1.72
CA VAL A 18 -1.35 6.78 -1.69
C VAL A 18 -0.81 6.16 -0.41
N GLU A 19 -1.62 5.35 0.24
CA GLU A 19 -1.23 4.61 1.43
C GLU A 19 -1.33 3.12 1.17
N PHE A 20 -0.34 2.35 1.63
CA PHE A 20 -0.36 0.89 1.57
C PHE A 20 -0.44 0.37 2.99
N VAL A 21 -1.43 -0.47 3.28
CA VAL A 21 -1.70 -0.93 4.64
C VAL A 21 -1.67 -2.45 4.71
N ALA A 22 -1.32 -2.97 5.89
CA ALA A 22 -1.43 -4.38 6.22
C ALA A 22 -2.38 -4.55 7.40
N GLY A 23 -3.15 -5.63 7.38
CA GLY A 23 -4.10 -5.95 8.45
C GLY A 23 -4.02 -7.39 8.89
N GLU A 24 -4.54 -7.66 10.07
CA GLU A 24 -4.54 -8.97 10.70
C GLU A 24 -5.93 -9.35 11.19
N LEU A 25 -6.28 -10.63 11.01
CA LEU A 25 -7.52 -11.22 11.54
C LEU A 25 -7.16 -12.51 12.28
N ALA A 26 -7.41 -12.57 13.59
CA ALA A 26 -6.86 -13.58 14.49
C ALA A 26 -7.34 -15.01 14.25
N ALA A 27 -8.43 -15.25 13.53
CA ALA A 27 -9.06 -16.58 13.48
C ALA A 27 -9.40 -17.07 12.07
N ALA A 28 -8.68 -16.63 11.04
CA ALA A 28 -8.97 -17.00 9.64
C ALA A 28 -7.81 -17.75 9.02
N PRO A 29 -8.08 -18.64 8.02
CA PRO A 29 -7.00 -19.29 7.26
C PRO A 29 -6.08 -18.28 6.55
N ASN A 30 -6.66 -17.20 6.02
CA ASN A 30 -5.91 -16.07 5.48
C ASN A 30 -5.96 -14.95 6.51
N SER A 31 -5.08 -15.03 7.50
CA SER A 31 -5.07 -14.13 8.65
C SER A 31 -4.50 -12.74 8.36
N TYR A 32 -3.94 -12.55 7.19
CA TYR A 32 -3.25 -11.31 6.82
C TYR A 32 -3.74 -10.80 5.49
N VAL A 33 -3.84 -9.50 5.37
CA VAL A 33 -4.28 -8.84 4.14
C VAL A 33 -3.48 -7.56 3.95
N THR A 34 -3.30 -7.16 2.70
CA THR A 34 -2.73 -5.86 2.37
C THR A 34 -3.66 -5.16 1.39
N TRP A 35 -3.79 -3.86 1.53
CA TRP A 35 -4.61 -3.03 0.64
C TRP A 35 -3.85 -1.77 0.25
N GLU A 36 -4.22 -1.23 -0.90
CA GLU A 36 -3.99 0.19 -1.19
C GLU A 36 -5.14 0.97 -0.57
N CYS A 37 -4.86 2.16 -0.04
CA CYS A 37 -5.86 2.95 0.65
C CYS A 37 -5.79 4.41 0.22
N LYS A 38 -6.94 5.03 0.02
CA LYS A 38 -7.05 6.46 -0.26
C LYS A 38 -7.97 7.11 0.76
N ASN A 39 -7.64 8.34 1.13
CA ASN A 39 -8.45 9.15 2.05
C ASN A 39 -8.67 8.50 3.43
N GLY A 40 -7.83 7.54 3.80
CA GLY A 40 -7.88 6.90 5.11
C GLY A 40 -8.95 5.84 5.30
N ASP A 41 -9.87 5.67 4.36
CA ASP A 41 -10.99 4.75 4.51
C ASP A 41 -11.39 3.99 3.24
N ASP A 42 -10.82 4.34 2.11
CA ASP A 42 -11.12 3.66 0.84
C ASP A 42 -10.05 2.61 0.55
N TYR A 43 -10.34 1.35 0.90
CA TYR A 43 -9.43 0.22 0.77
C TYR A 43 -9.76 -0.58 -0.49
N PHE A 44 -8.75 -0.87 -1.30
CA PHE A 44 -8.95 -1.62 -2.53
C PHE A 44 -7.70 -2.43 -2.90
N TRP A 45 -7.86 -3.31 -3.90
CA TRP A 45 -6.81 -4.21 -4.39
C TRP A 45 -6.17 -5.03 -3.28
N GLY A 46 -7.02 -5.80 -2.57
CA GLY A 46 -6.59 -6.64 -1.47
C GLY A 46 -5.77 -7.84 -1.92
N HIS A 47 -4.66 -8.08 -1.23
CA HIS A 47 -3.87 -9.31 -1.34
C HIS A 47 -3.94 -10.04 -0.01
N TYR A 48 -4.33 -11.31 -0.04
CA TYR A 48 -4.55 -12.10 1.16
C TYR A 48 -3.44 -13.11 1.34
N PHE A 49 -2.95 -13.24 2.58
CA PHE A 49 -1.81 -14.09 2.90
C PHE A 49 -2.11 -14.92 4.14
N SER A 50 -1.52 -16.14 4.18
CA SER A 50 -1.49 -16.96 5.38
C SER A 50 -0.18 -16.78 6.15
N ASP A 51 0.83 -16.16 5.54
CA ASP A 51 2.15 -15.94 6.12
C ASP A 51 2.36 -14.46 6.47
N ARG A 52 2.72 -14.22 7.72
CA ARG A 52 2.90 -12.87 8.25
C ARG A 52 4.03 -12.10 7.54
N LEU A 53 5.15 -12.78 7.26
CA LEU A 53 6.29 -12.12 6.62
C LEU A 53 5.97 -11.73 5.17
N ALA A 54 5.24 -12.58 4.45
CA ALA A 54 4.79 -12.26 3.10
C ALA A 54 3.86 -11.03 3.10
N ALA A 55 2.96 -10.96 4.08
CA ALA A 55 2.06 -9.82 4.23
C ALA A 55 2.81 -8.55 4.60
N LYS A 56 3.87 -8.63 5.37
CA LYS A 56 4.70 -7.46 5.71
C LYS A 56 5.52 -6.97 4.53
N ARG A 57 5.95 -7.89 3.67
CA ARG A 57 6.73 -7.55 2.47
C ARG A 57 5.89 -6.84 1.42
N ASP A 58 4.64 -7.25 1.24
CA ASP A 58 3.80 -6.76 0.16
C ASP A 58 3.61 -5.24 0.16
N PRO A 59 3.29 -4.57 1.29
CA PRO A 59 3.17 -3.12 1.29
C PRO A 59 4.49 -2.41 0.95
N LEU A 60 5.63 -2.98 1.36
CA LEU A 60 6.93 -2.42 1.05
C LEU A 60 7.21 -2.48 -0.46
N GLU A 61 6.90 -3.60 -1.09
CA GLU A 61 7.07 -3.76 -2.54
C GLU A 61 6.14 -2.83 -3.32
N ARG A 62 4.87 -2.74 -2.91
CA ARG A 62 3.90 -1.85 -3.53
C ARG A 62 4.31 -0.39 -3.37
N ALA A 63 4.77 -0.01 -2.18
CA ALA A 63 5.23 1.35 -1.91
C ALA A 63 6.45 1.69 -2.76
N SER A 64 7.38 0.75 -2.91
CA SER A 64 8.57 0.93 -3.74
C SER A 64 8.19 1.16 -5.21
N GLN A 65 7.26 0.37 -5.73
CA GLN A 65 6.76 0.52 -7.10
C GLN A 65 6.07 1.87 -7.31
N GLU A 66 5.27 2.29 -6.34
CA GLU A 66 4.58 3.58 -6.41
C GLU A 66 5.59 4.74 -6.35
N LEU A 67 6.60 4.63 -5.51
CA LEU A 67 7.65 5.63 -5.42
C LEU A 67 8.39 5.77 -6.75
N GLN A 68 8.76 4.64 -7.39
CA GLN A 68 9.38 4.64 -8.70
C GLN A 68 8.49 5.29 -9.76
N HIS A 69 7.19 5.01 -9.71
CA HIS A 69 6.24 5.62 -10.63
C HIS A 69 6.20 7.14 -10.46
N GLN A 70 6.14 7.63 -9.23
CA GLN A 70 6.13 9.06 -8.93
C GLN A 70 7.43 9.73 -9.36
N GLU A 71 8.56 9.07 -9.15
CA GLU A 71 9.87 9.58 -9.60
C GLU A 71 9.92 9.73 -11.12
N ARG A 72 9.41 8.73 -11.86
CA ARG A 72 9.37 8.80 -13.32
C ARG A 72 8.48 9.93 -13.82
N MET A 73 7.35 10.15 -13.17
CA MET A 73 6.44 11.23 -13.52
C MET A 73 7.10 12.59 -13.27
N GLN A 74 7.81 12.72 -12.16
CA GLN A 74 8.52 13.94 -11.82
C GLN A 74 9.64 14.24 -12.83
N LYS A 75 10.42 13.24 -13.22
CA LYS A 75 11.47 13.39 -14.22
C LYS A 75 10.92 13.82 -15.58
N ARG A 76 9.75 13.29 -15.97
CA ARG A 76 9.09 13.72 -17.21
C ARG A 76 8.71 15.20 -17.16
N ARG A 77 8.22 15.69 -16.03
CA ARG A 77 7.88 17.09 -15.86
C ARG A 77 9.11 17.98 -15.97
N GLU A 78 10.19 17.62 -15.30
CA GLU A 78 11.46 18.36 -15.33
C GLU A 78 12.02 18.43 -16.74
N LYS A 79 12.04 17.29 -17.45
CA LYS A 79 12.51 17.24 -18.83
C LYS A 79 11.66 18.09 -19.75
N LYS A 80 10.35 18.09 -19.57
CA LYS A 80 9.43 18.88 -20.39
C LYS A 80 9.62 20.37 -20.16
N GLU A 81 9.92 20.79 -18.96
CA GLU A 81 10.21 22.17 -18.62
C GLU A 81 11.54 22.65 -19.22
N ARG A 82 12.55 21.78 -19.28
CA ARG A 82 13.87 22.10 -19.84
C ARG A 82 13.87 22.26 -21.36
N GLU A 83 12.96 21.65 -22.05
CA GLU A 83 12.87 21.66 -23.50
C GLU A 83 12.20 22.91 -24.07
N ARG A 84 11.82 23.86 -23.23
CA ARG A 84 11.27 25.14 -23.65
C ARG A 84 12.41 26.14 -24.00
#